data_857a5bf92de738a5f8d4ea817860180c
#
_entry.id   857a5bf92de738a5f8d4ea817860180c
#
_cell.length_a   1.000
_cell.length_b   1.000
_cell.length_c   1.000
_cell.angle_alpha   90.00
_cell.angle_beta   90.00
_cell.angle_gamma   90.00
#
_symmetry.space_group_name_H-M   'P 1'
#
loop_
_entity.id
_entity.type
_entity.pdbx_description
1 polymer ?
#
loop_
_entity_poly.entity_id
_entity_poly.type
_entity_poly.pdbx_seq_one_letter_code
_entity_poly.pdbx_strand_id
1 'polypeptide(L)'
;MNVIDLVKNSNKTAFSFEILPPLKGNSIQKVYNVIDKLLEFDPKYINITSHHSEYIYKTMPDGSFQKVNIRKRPGSVAIASAIQNKYSIPAVPHIICKGFTKDETEYALIDLNFLGVHNLLLLRGDIKTLEVENKPELYHEHATDLQQQVNNFNNGIALDGSKIDGIDTPFSYGMACYPEKHEEAPNMDSDIFYLKEKVKNGADYLVTQMFFDNQKYFSFVDRCRKEGINVPIIPGIKPIVFKNQLTVLPKVFRSDIPEPFAAELRKCKTDEEAKEVGIEWSIQQCKELIAYGVPSIHFYTMMASDSVRRIAKEIY
;
A
#
# COMPACT_ATOMS: atom_id res chain seq x y z
N MET A 1 -4.29 -2.83 -18.88
CA MET A 1 -5.36 -1.93 -18.35
C MET A 1 -4.82 -1.27 -17.10
N ASN A 2 -4.80 0.06 -17.07
CA ASN A 2 -4.19 0.80 -15.96
C ASN A 2 -5.22 1.06 -14.86
N VAL A 3 -4.76 1.03 -13.60
CA VAL A 3 -5.61 1.34 -12.44
C VAL A 3 -6.27 2.71 -12.56
N ILE A 4 -5.51 3.71 -13.03
CA ILE A 4 -6.03 5.06 -13.20
C ILE A 4 -7.24 5.12 -14.15
N ASP A 5 -7.21 4.35 -15.23
CA ASP A 5 -8.32 4.31 -16.21
C ASP A 5 -9.55 3.62 -15.61
N LEU A 6 -9.35 2.54 -14.85
CA LEU A 6 -10.44 1.83 -14.17
C LEU A 6 -11.14 2.71 -13.13
N VAL A 7 -10.36 3.48 -12.38
CA VAL A 7 -10.89 4.38 -11.35
C VAL A 7 -11.61 5.58 -11.98
N LYS A 8 -11.06 6.19 -13.03
CA LYS A 8 -11.68 7.34 -13.72
C LYS A 8 -12.95 6.97 -14.49
N ASN A 9 -12.98 5.77 -15.07
CA ASN A 9 -14.12 5.32 -15.88
C ASN A 9 -15.21 4.61 -15.05
N SER A 10 -15.05 4.54 -13.73
CA SER A 10 -16.08 3.96 -12.86
C SER A 10 -17.23 4.94 -12.68
N ASN A 11 -18.46 4.48 -12.92
CA ASN A 11 -19.68 5.28 -12.73
C ASN A 11 -20.07 5.46 -11.24
N LYS A 12 -19.37 4.77 -10.34
CA LYS A 12 -19.53 4.83 -8.88
C LYS A 12 -18.16 4.76 -8.23
N THR A 13 -18.08 5.08 -6.93
CA THR A 13 -16.85 4.88 -6.15
C THR A 13 -16.34 3.46 -6.32
N ALA A 14 -15.11 3.30 -6.81
CA ALA A 14 -14.52 2.00 -7.09
C ALA A 14 -14.14 1.27 -5.80
N PHE A 15 -14.24 -0.05 -5.80
CA PHE A 15 -13.78 -0.91 -4.71
C PHE A 15 -12.39 -1.47 -5.02
N SER A 16 -11.49 -1.40 -4.06
CA SER A 16 -10.18 -2.04 -4.13
C SER A 16 -9.69 -2.45 -2.74
N PHE A 17 -8.76 -3.37 -2.68
CA PHE A 17 -8.19 -3.82 -1.42
C PHE A 17 -6.77 -4.33 -1.59
N GLU A 18 -6.04 -4.40 -0.49
CA GLU A 18 -4.74 -5.03 -0.46
C GLU A 18 -4.77 -6.37 0.25
N ILE A 19 -3.85 -7.24 -0.13
CA ILE A 19 -3.60 -8.51 0.53
C ILE A 19 -2.19 -8.58 1.07
N LEU A 20 -2.06 -9.29 2.18
CA LEU A 20 -0.79 -9.63 2.79
C LEU A 20 -0.36 -11.02 2.30
N PRO A 21 0.82 -11.17 1.65
CA PRO A 21 1.34 -12.49 1.31
C PRO A 21 1.39 -13.41 2.54
N PRO A 22 0.97 -14.68 2.43
CA PRO A 22 0.98 -15.60 3.55
C PRO A 22 2.42 -15.92 4.00
N LEU A 23 2.58 -16.42 5.22
CA LEU A 23 3.89 -16.90 5.68
C LEU A 23 4.35 -18.09 4.83
N LYS A 24 5.67 -18.23 4.66
CA LYS A 24 6.30 -19.37 3.96
C LYS A 24 5.78 -20.69 4.50
N GLY A 25 5.63 -21.68 3.62
CA GLY A 25 5.02 -22.96 3.92
C GLY A 25 3.49 -23.00 3.76
N ASN A 26 2.83 -21.85 3.55
CA ASN A 26 1.42 -21.79 3.20
C ASN A 26 1.22 -21.76 1.68
N SER A 27 0.10 -22.32 1.22
CA SER A 27 -0.25 -22.29 -0.20
C SER A 27 -0.88 -20.97 -0.63
N ILE A 28 -0.90 -20.72 -1.93
CA ILE A 28 -1.58 -19.60 -2.58
C ILE A 28 -3.11 -19.61 -2.29
N GLN A 29 -3.68 -20.76 -1.95
CA GLN A 29 -5.10 -20.88 -1.66
C GLN A 29 -5.55 -19.95 -0.52
N LYS A 30 -4.67 -19.62 0.44
CA LYS A 30 -4.98 -18.63 1.47
C LYS A 30 -5.25 -17.23 0.89
N VAL A 31 -4.51 -16.87 -0.17
CA VAL A 31 -4.73 -15.60 -0.90
C VAL A 31 -6.06 -15.66 -1.63
N TYR A 32 -6.29 -16.74 -2.37
CA TYR A 32 -7.53 -16.93 -3.13
C TYR A 32 -8.77 -16.90 -2.23
N ASN A 33 -8.74 -17.54 -1.07
CA ASN A 33 -9.84 -17.54 -0.11
C ASN A 33 -10.22 -16.13 0.39
N VAL A 34 -9.26 -15.21 0.44
CA VAL A 34 -9.52 -13.79 0.78
C VAL A 34 -10.18 -13.07 -0.39
N ILE A 35 -9.63 -13.27 -1.60
CA ILE A 35 -10.13 -12.62 -2.82
C ILE A 35 -11.54 -13.10 -3.14
N ASP A 36 -11.77 -14.42 -3.13
CA ASP A 36 -13.07 -15.03 -3.47
C ASP A 36 -14.24 -14.45 -2.65
N LYS A 37 -13.98 -14.09 -1.37
CA LYS A 37 -14.98 -13.46 -0.49
C LYS A 37 -15.34 -12.02 -0.88
N LEU A 38 -14.49 -11.35 -1.66
CA LEU A 38 -14.62 -9.94 -2.00
C LEU A 38 -14.96 -9.71 -3.47
N LEU A 39 -15.00 -10.75 -4.30
CA LEU A 39 -15.32 -10.67 -5.73
C LEU A 39 -16.73 -10.12 -5.99
N GLU A 40 -17.69 -10.37 -5.09
CA GLU A 40 -19.07 -9.89 -5.21
C GLU A 40 -19.20 -8.35 -5.31
N PHE A 41 -18.15 -7.60 -4.89
CA PHE A 41 -18.10 -6.14 -4.94
C PHE A 41 -17.36 -5.58 -6.17
N ASP A 42 -17.03 -6.42 -7.15
CA ASP A 42 -16.36 -6.03 -8.39
C ASP A 42 -15.06 -5.22 -8.16
N PRO A 43 -14.05 -5.79 -7.46
CA PRO A 43 -12.82 -5.07 -7.19
C PRO A 43 -12.11 -4.67 -8.48
N LYS A 44 -11.78 -3.38 -8.62
CA LYS A 44 -11.17 -2.85 -9.84
C LYS A 44 -9.67 -3.17 -9.93
N TYR A 45 -9.03 -3.34 -8.80
CA TYR A 45 -7.63 -3.77 -8.69
C TYR A 45 -7.35 -4.32 -7.28
N ILE A 46 -6.29 -5.11 -7.17
CA ILE A 46 -5.86 -5.73 -5.92
C ILE A 46 -4.39 -5.42 -5.68
N ASN A 47 -4.10 -4.78 -4.55
CA ASN A 47 -2.72 -4.51 -4.12
C ASN A 47 -2.12 -5.71 -3.39
N ILE A 48 -0.82 -5.92 -3.57
CA ILE A 48 -0.06 -6.95 -2.90
C ILE A 48 1.07 -6.31 -2.10
N THR A 49 1.02 -6.40 -0.77
CA THR A 49 2.06 -5.82 0.08
C THR A 49 3.40 -6.52 -0.13
N SER A 50 4.47 -5.73 -0.11
CA SER A 50 5.83 -6.24 -0.06
C SER A 50 6.40 -6.18 1.35
N HIS A 51 7.17 -7.17 1.70
CA HIS A 51 7.86 -7.25 2.98
C HIS A 51 9.34 -7.51 2.75
N HIS A 52 10.17 -6.69 3.38
CA HIS A 52 11.60 -6.91 3.38
C HIS A 52 12.00 -8.19 4.12
N SER A 53 13.16 -8.68 3.81
CA SER A 53 13.79 -9.77 4.56
C SER A 53 14.12 -9.30 5.97
N GLU A 54 13.95 -10.17 6.95
CA GLU A 54 14.37 -9.92 8.33
C GLU A 54 15.72 -10.58 8.58
N TYR A 55 16.52 -10.01 9.49
CA TYR A 55 17.76 -10.62 9.92
C TYR A 55 17.58 -11.25 11.29
N ILE A 56 18.22 -12.40 11.50
CA ILE A 56 18.43 -13.00 12.81
C ILE A 56 19.91 -13.19 13.04
N TYR A 57 20.33 -13.13 14.30
CA TYR A 57 21.68 -13.48 14.71
C TYR A 57 21.66 -14.91 15.25
N LYS A 58 22.41 -15.81 14.60
CA LYS A 58 22.63 -17.18 15.07
C LYS A 58 23.94 -17.21 15.86
N THR A 59 23.88 -17.77 17.07
CA THR A 59 25.08 -18.09 17.84
C THR A 59 25.80 -19.27 17.17
N MET A 60 27.06 -19.08 16.83
CA MET A 60 27.91 -20.11 16.25
C MET A 60 28.59 -20.94 17.38
N PRO A 61 29.12 -22.16 17.07
CA PRO A 61 29.78 -22.99 18.07
C PRO A 61 30.97 -22.34 18.75
N ASP A 62 31.63 -21.37 18.11
CA ASP A 62 32.76 -20.60 18.63
C ASP A 62 32.32 -19.39 19.50
N GLY A 63 31.00 -19.22 19.72
CA GLY A 63 30.42 -18.10 20.49
C GLY A 63 30.23 -16.82 19.67
N SER A 64 30.64 -16.79 18.41
CA SER A 64 30.39 -15.65 17.50
C SER A 64 28.93 -15.59 17.06
N PHE A 65 28.50 -14.44 16.53
CA PHE A 65 27.16 -14.25 15.97
C PHE A 65 27.23 -14.13 14.45
N GLN A 66 26.49 -14.97 13.76
CA GLN A 66 26.30 -14.88 12.32
C GLN A 66 24.98 -14.19 12.00
N LYS A 67 25.01 -13.07 11.27
CA LYS A 67 23.84 -12.41 10.71
C LYS A 67 23.28 -13.25 9.55
N VAL A 68 22.02 -13.69 9.66
CA VAL A 68 21.35 -14.54 8.66
C VAL A 68 20.09 -13.84 8.17
N ASN A 69 19.98 -13.69 6.85
CA ASN A 69 18.78 -13.14 6.21
C ASN A 69 17.66 -14.18 6.15
N ILE A 70 16.44 -13.79 6.54
CA ILE A 70 15.26 -14.65 6.52
C ILE A 70 14.16 -13.99 5.72
N ARG A 71 13.75 -14.65 4.63
CA ARG A 71 12.47 -14.34 3.96
C ARG A 71 11.34 -15.12 4.62
N LYS A 72 10.34 -14.39 5.11
CA LYS A 72 9.16 -14.98 5.77
C LYS A 72 7.98 -15.16 4.83
N ARG A 73 7.93 -14.46 3.72
CA ARG A 73 6.80 -14.42 2.79
C ARG A 73 7.24 -14.54 1.34
N PRO A 74 6.36 -15.04 0.44
CA PRO A 74 6.59 -14.97 -1.00
C PRO A 74 6.73 -13.53 -1.48
N GLY A 75 7.42 -13.31 -2.57
CA GLY A 75 7.53 -12.01 -3.23
C GLY A 75 6.22 -11.56 -3.86
N SER A 76 6.00 -10.23 -3.91
CA SER A 76 4.80 -9.63 -4.50
C SER A 76 4.64 -9.93 -6.00
N VAL A 77 5.74 -10.08 -6.74
CA VAL A 77 5.75 -10.41 -8.18
C VAL A 77 5.03 -11.73 -8.45
N ALA A 78 5.41 -12.80 -7.74
CA ALA A 78 4.82 -14.13 -7.94
C ALA A 78 3.32 -14.14 -7.61
N ILE A 79 2.90 -13.43 -6.56
CA ILE A 79 1.50 -13.37 -6.16
C ILE A 79 0.71 -12.49 -7.14
N ALA A 80 1.27 -11.37 -7.60
CA ALA A 80 0.63 -10.49 -8.59
C ALA A 80 0.31 -11.25 -9.88
N SER A 81 1.30 -11.99 -10.40
CA SER A 81 1.12 -12.83 -11.58
C SER A 81 0.02 -13.88 -11.37
N ALA A 82 0.02 -14.57 -10.23
CA ALA A 82 -0.97 -15.60 -9.93
C ALA A 82 -2.41 -15.02 -9.82
N ILE A 83 -2.56 -13.83 -9.22
CA ILE A 83 -3.86 -13.14 -9.09
C ILE A 83 -4.34 -12.69 -10.46
N GLN A 84 -3.51 -11.96 -11.20
CA GLN A 84 -3.89 -11.41 -12.50
C GLN A 84 -4.27 -12.52 -13.48
N ASN A 85 -3.50 -13.62 -13.50
CA ASN A 85 -3.81 -14.76 -14.36
C ASN A 85 -5.11 -15.47 -13.97
N LYS A 86 -5.37 -15.65 -12.66
CA LYS A 86 -6.57 -16.38 -12.20
C LYS A 86 -7.85 -15.56 -12.31
N TYR A 87 -7.81 -14.28 -11.95
CA TYR A 87 -9.01 -13.46 -11.79
C TYR A 87 -9.22 -12.44 -12.91
N SER A 88 -8.22 -12.23 -13.77
CA SER A 88 -8.21 -11.17 -14.77
C SER A 88 -8.45 -9.76 -14.18
N ILE A 89 -8.13 -9.58 -12.89
CA ILE A 89 -8.18 -8.31 -12.17
C ILE A 89 -6.76 -7.76 -12.12
N PRO A 90 -6.53 -6.48 -12.45
CA PRO A 90 -5.22 -5.87 -12.35
C PRO A 90 -4.62 -6.02 -10.95
N ALA A 91 -3.45 -6.63 -10.89
CA ALA A 91 -2.67 -6.78 -9.67
C ALA A 91 -1.67 -5.63 -9.57
N VAL A 92 -1.54 -5.07 -8.36
CA VAL A 92 -0.66 -3.93 -8.06
C VAL A 92 0.34 -4.35 -7.00
N PRO A 93 1.48 -4.96 -7.37
CA PRO A 93 2.52 -5.26 -6.42
C PRO A 93 3.13 -3.97 -5.86
N HIS A 94 3.38 -3.96 -4.55
CA HIS A 94 4.15 -2.91 -3.91
C HIS A 94 5.62 -3.12 -4.20
N ILE A 95 6.31 -2.05 -4.61
CA ILE A 95 7.75 -1.97 -4.71
C ILE A 95 8.23 -1.00 -3.63
N ILE A 96 9.19 -1.40 -2.82
CA ILE A 96 9.61 -0.66 -1.63
C ILE A 96 11.12 -0.35 -1.65
N CYS A 97 11.50 0.85 -1.20
CA CYS A 97 12.91 1.26 -1.12
C CYS A 97 13.70 0.43 -0.10
N LYS A 98 13.09 0.19 1.06
CA LYS A 98 13.73 -0.52 2.17
C LYS A 98 13.42 -2.01 2.09
N GLY A 99 14.46 -2.81 1.85
CA GLY A 99 14.35 -4.28 1.75
C GLY A 99 14.45 -4.85 0.33
N PHE A 100 14.53 -3.98 -0.68
CA PHE A 100 14.97 -4.33 -2.04
C PHE A 100 16.20 -3.49 -2.38
N THR A 101 17.23 -4.12 -2.89
CA THR A 101 18.31 -3.39 -3.53
C THR A 101 17.84 -2.81 -4.86
N LYS A 102 18.62 -1.89 -5.42
CA LYS A 102 18.35 -1.35 -6.76
C LYS A 102 18.34 -2.46 -7.81
N ASP A 103 19.25 -3.44 -7.69
CA ASP A 103 19.28 -4.62 -8.56
C ASP A 103 18.03 -5.51 -8.38
N GLU A 104 17.62 -5.80 -7.14
CA GLU A 104 16.41 -6.58 -6.88
C GLU A 104 15.16 -5.85 -7.39
N THR A 105 15.15 -4.51 -7.36
CA THR A 105 14.09 -3.69 -7.96
C THR A 105 14.09 -3.87 -9.47
N GLU A 106 15.24 -3.81 -10.13
CA GLU A 106 15.32 -4.02 -11.58
C GLU A 106 14.86 -5.43 -11.98
N TYR A 107 15.30 -6.48 -11.26
CA TYR A 107 14.79 -7.85 -11.49
C TYR A 107 13.27 -7.92 -11.36
N ALA A 108 12.70 -7.27 -10.35
CA ALA A 108 11.26 -7.23 -10.19
C ALA A 108 10.55 -6.53 -11.35
N LEU A 109 11.10 -5.43 -11.86
CA LEU A 109 10.56 -4.71 -13.02
C LEU A 109 10.63 -5.56 -14.30
N ILE A 110 11.75 -6.25 -14.54
CA ILE A 110 11.91 -7.17 -15.67
C ILE A 110 10.85 -8.28 -15.61
N ASP A 111 10.75 -8.96 -14.45
CA ASP A 111 9.79 -10.05 -14.26
C ASP A 111 8.34 -9.57 -14.45
N LEU A 112 7.97 -8.43 -13.87
CA LEU A 112 6.63 -7.86 -13.96
C LEU A 112 6.28 -7.47 -15.38
N ASN A 113 7.20 -6.83 -16.09
CA ASN A 113 7.02 -6.48 -17.51
C ASN A 113 6.81 -7.73 -18.37
N PHE A 114 7.64 -8.77 -18.18
CA PHE A 114 7.52 -10.06 -18.88
C PHE A 114 6.16 -10.74 -18.59
N LEU A 115 5.67 -10.64 -17.35
CA LEU A 115 4.40 -11.24 -16.93
C LEU A 115 3.16 -10.41 -17.28
N GLY A 116 3.32 -9.24 -17.91
CA GLY A 116 2.21 -8.35 -18.25
C GLY A 116 1.56 -7.67 -17.04
N VAL A 117 2.28 -7.53 -15.93
CA VAL A 117 1.81 -6.82 -14.71
C VAL A 117 2.38 -5.42 -14.73
N HIS A 118 1.63 -4.44 -15.24
CA HIS A 118 2.12 -3.09 -15.50
C HIS A 118 1.64 -2.03 -14.50
N ASN A 119 0.98 -2.41 -13.41
CA ASN A 119 0.53 -1.49 -12.36
C ASN A 119 1.35 -1.69 -11.10
N LEU A 120 1.88 -0.61 -10.51
CA LEU A 120 2.72 -0.65 -9.31
C LEU A 120 2.19 0.29 -8.22
N LEU A 121 2.55 0.04 -6.97
CA LEU A 121 2.50 1.02 -5.91
C LEU A 121 3.91 1.22 -5.36
N LEU A 122 4.46 2.43 -5.52
CA LEU A 122 5.82 2.76 -5.10
C LEU A 122 5.81 3.36 -3.71
N LEU A 123 6.51 2.72 -2.79
CA LEU A 123 6.53 3.07 -1.37
C LEU A 123 7.96 3.16 -0.84
N ARG A 124 8.14 3.92 0.22
CA ARG A 124 9.41 3.89 0.95
C ARG A 124 9.59 2.58 1.71
N GLY A 125 8.51 2.06 2.28
CA GLY A 125 8.50 0.93 3.20
C GLY A 125 8.74 1.37 4.65
N ASP A 126 8.28 0.55 5.59
CA ASP A 126 8.39 0.84 7.03
C ASP A 126 9.84 0.71 7.50
N ILE A 127 10.33 1.72 8.23
CA ILE A 127 11.65 1.70 8.85
C ILE A 127 11.54 0.98 10.20
N LYS A 128 11.92 -0.28 10.23
CA LYS A 128 12.26 -0.90 11.50
C LYS A 128 13.69 -0.46 11.87
N THR A 129 13.80 0.37 12.85
CA THR A 129 14.92 1.25 13.23
C THR A 129 16.27 0.56 13.54
N LEU A 130 16.44 -0.73 13.42
CA LEU A 130 17.64 -1.43 13.90
C LEU A 130 18.43 -2.22 12.84
N GLU A 131 17.96 -2.34 11.59
CA GLU A 131 18.53 -3.38 10.74
C GLU A 131 18.80 -3.04 9.27
N VAL A 132 18.41 -1.88 8.77
CA VAL A 132 18.83 -1.49 7.42
C VAL A 132 20.18 -0.80 7.51
N GLU A 133 21.23 -1.50 7.11
CA GLU A 133 22.52 -0.88 6.89
C GLU A 133 22.30 0.32 5.95
N ASN A 134 22.74 1.50 6.37
CA ASN A 134 22.66 2.69 5.54
C ASN A 134 23.69 2.55 4.42
N LYS A 135 23.28 1.90 3.33
CA LYS A 135 24.06 1.66 2.12
C LYS A 135 23.34 2.30 0.93
N PRO A 136 23.47 3.62 0.77
CA PRO A 136 22.79 4.35 -0.31
C PRO A 136 23.23 3.89 -1.71
N GLU A 137 24.39 3.26 -1.82
CA GLU A 137 24.84 2.63 -3.06
C GLU A 137 23.97 1.44 -3.47
N LEU A 138 23.40 0.70 -2.50
CA LEU A 138 22.59 -0.49 -2.75
C LEU A 138 21.08 -0.22 -2.72
N TYR A 139 20.63 0.73 -1.92
CA TYR A 139 19.20 0.96 -1.65
C TYR A 139 18.79 2.37 -2.05
N HIS A 140 17.54 2.52 -2.43
CA HIS A 140 16.91 3.84 -2.54
C HIS A 140 16.61 4.39 -1.14
N GLU A 141 16.87 5.67 -0.93
CA GLU A 141 16.57 6.31 0.35
C GLU A 141 15.10 6.78 0.41
N HIS A 142 14.61 7.35 -0.69
CA HIS A 142 13.27 7.91 -0.78
C HIS A 142 12.46 7.26 -1.92
N ALA A 143 11.14 7.31 -1.79
CA ALA A 143 10.24 6.81 -2.83
C ALA A 143 10.39 7.56 -4.17
N THR A 144 10.89 8.78 -4.17
CA THR A 144 11.24 9.55 -5.37
C THR A 144 12.45 9.00 -6.11
N ASP A 145 13.42 8.41 -5.40
CA ASP A 145 14.58 7.77 -6.02
C ASP A 145 14.17 6.47 -6.70
N LEU A 146 13.31 5.69 -6.03
CA LEU A 146 12.69 4.50 -6.62
C LEU A 146 11.84 4.86 -7.85
N GLN A 147 11.06 5.96 -7.76
CA GLN A 147 10.29 6.48 -8.88
C GLN A 147 11.19 6.79 -10.09
N GLN A 148 12.37 7.37 -9.87
CA GLN A 148 13.32 7.66 -10.95
C GLN A 148 13.81 6.37 -11.62
N GLN A 149 14.08 5.30 -10.88
CA GLN A 149 14.48 4.01 -11.46
C GLN A 149 13.36 3.42 -12.32
N VAL A 150 12.10 3.46 -11.84
CA VAL A 150 10.94 3.01 -12.63
C VAL A 150 10.76 3.85 -13.90
N ASN A 151 10.93 5.17 -13.81
CA ASN A 151 10.85 6.06 -14.98
C ASN A 151 11.97 5.79 -15.98
N ASN A 152 13.19 5.53 -15.52
CA ASN A 152 14.30 5.14 -16.39
C ASN A 152 13.95 3.84 -17.13
N PHE A 153 13.46 2.83 -16.43
CA PHE A 153 13.04 1.57 -17.02
C PHE A 153 11.94 1.78 -18.07
N ASN A 154 10.91 2.60 -17.75
CA ASN A 154 9.84 2.97 -18.69
C ASN A 154 10.38 3.67 -19.95
N ASN A 155 11.50 4.39 -19.84
CA ASN A 155 12.19 5.06 -20.95
C ASN A 155 13.23 4.16 -21.65
N GLY A 156 13.26 2.86 -21.35
CA GLY A 156 14.19 1.93 -21.95
C GLY A 156 15.64 2.09 -21.47
N ILE A 157 15.83 2.50 -20.21
CA ILE A 157 17.15 2.66 -19.60
C ILE A 157 17.25 1.71 -18.38
N ALA A 158 18.17 0.77 -18.44
CA ALA A 158 18.48 -0.14 -17.35
C ALA A 158 19.27 0.56 -16.21
N LEU A 159 19.40 -0.11 -15.07
CA LEU A 159 20.10 0.41 -13.89
C LEU A 159 21.58 0.74 -14.17
N ASP A 160 22.22 -0.04 -15.03
CA ASP A 160 23.62 0.18 -15.46
C ASP A 160 23.77 1.27 -16.55
N GLY A 161 22.65 1.89 -16.97
CA GLY A 161 22.59 2.90 -18.03
C GLY A 161 22.54 2.33 -19.44
N SER A 162 22.53 1.01 -19.62
CA SER A 162 22.35 0.38 -20.92
C SER A 162 20.91 0.56 -21.44
N LYS A 163 20.74 0.45 -22.76
CA LYS A 163 19.41 0.52 -23.38
C LYS A 163 18.70 -0.81 -23.25
N ILE A 164 17.42 -0.74 -22.92
CA ILE A 164 16.49 -1.87 -22.94
C ILE A 164 15.71 -1.78 -24.26
N ASP A 165 15.73 -2.83 -25.05
CA ASP A 165 14.95 -2.88 -26.29
C ASP A 165 13.48 -3.25 -25.98
N GLY A 166 12.56 -2.39 -26.41
CA GLY A 166 11.15 -2.71 -26.50
C GLY A 166 10.37 -2.77 -25.18
N ILE A 167 10.24 -1.64 -24.47
CA ILE A 167 9.22 -1.50 -23.44
C ILE A 167 7.89 -1.15 -24.12
N ASP A 168 7.11 -2.16 -24.52
CA ASP A 168 5.83 -1.97 -25.24
C ASP A 168 4.77 -1.33 -24.36
N THR A 169 4.76 -1.64 -23.07
CA THR A 169 3.79 -1.12 -22.10
C THR A 169 4.51 -0.59 -20.86
N PRO A 170 4.64 0.73 -20.70
CA PRO A 170 5.23 1.34 -19.53
C PRO A 170 4.46 1.02 -18.25
N PHE A 171 5.14 0.96 -17.11
CA PHE A 171 4.50 0.87 -15.82
C PHE A 171 3.69 2.13 -15.50
N SER A 172 2.43 1.94 -15.12
CA SER A 172 1.58 2.93 -14.45
C SER A 172 1.72 2.72 -12.94
N TYR A 173 1.86 3.79 -12.16
CA TYR A 173 2.07 3.61 -10.72
C TYR A 173 1.40 4.65 -9.85
N GLY A 174 0.93 4.19 -8.70
CA GLY A 174 0.51 5.03 -7.58
C GLY A 174 1.64 5.26 -6.58
N MET A 175 1.49 6.27 -5.73
CA MET A 175 2.39 6.57 -4.62
C MET A 175 1.60 6.90 -3.35
N ALA A 176 2.25 6.76 -2.17
CA ALA A 176 1.62 7.08 -0.90
C ALA A 176 1.54 8.59 -0.64
N CYS A 177 0.47 8.99 0.05
CA CYS A 177 0.27 10.31 0.63
C CYS A 177 -0.30 10.22 2.06
N TYR A 178 -0.28 11.31 2.82
CA TYR A 178 -0.53 11.31 4.25
C TYR A 178 -1.47 12.45 4.66
N PRO A 179 -2.78 12.17 4.92
CA PRO A 179 -3.71 13.19 5.37
C PRO A 179 -3.29 13.88 6.67
N GLU A 180 -2.53 13.17 7.51
CA GLU A 180 -2.05 13.63 8.83
C GLU A 180 -0.55 14.00 8.83
N LYS A 181 0.09 14.10 7.67
CA LYS A 181 1.50 14.37 7.45
C LYS A 181 2.39 13.12 7.58
N HIS A 182 3.38 12.98 6.70
CA HIS A 182 4.45 11.98 6.82
C HIS A 182 5.30 12.24 8.09
N GLU A 183 5.69 11.18 8.79
CA GLU A 183 6.41 11.30 10.07
C GLU A 183 7.72 12.09 9.98
N GLU A 184 8.46 11.98 8.87
CA GLU A 184 9.73 12.67 8.66
C GLU A 184 9.58 14.08 8.10
N ALA A 185 8.41 14.45 7.57
CA ALA A 185 8.20 15.79 7.11
C ALA A 185 8.13 16.76 8.32
N PRO A 186 8.87 17.88 8.33
CA PRO A 186 8.84 18.82 9.44
C PRO A 186 7.44 19.45 9.61
N ASN A 187 6.72 19.63 8.52
CA ASN A 187 5.38 20.20 8.49
C ASN A 187 4.62 19.72 7.24
N MET A 188 3.32 20.05 7.17
CA MET A 188 2.47 19.66 6.04
C MET A 188 2.88 20.35 4.73
N ASP A 189 3.46 21.55 4.77
CA ASP A 189 3.91 22.27 3.56
C ASP A 189 5.03 21.51 2.88
N SER A 190 5.99 21.00 3.64
CA SER A 190 7.08 20.16 3.14
C SER A 190 6.56 18.85 2.57
N ASP A 191 5.57 18.23 3.22
CA ASP A 191 4.98 16.97 2.74
C ASP A 191 4.25 17.18 1.41
N ILE A 192 3.44 18.23 1.29
CA ILE A 192 2.76 18.61 0.05
C ILE A 192 3.77 18.97 -1.07
N PHE A 193 4.88 19.62 -0.74
CA PHE A 193 5.94 19.91 -1.71
C PHE A 193 6.49 18.61 -2.33
N TYR A 194 6.87 17.62 -1.51
CA TYR A 194 7.34 16.33 -2.02
C TYR A 194 6.24 15.54 -2.75
N LEU A 195 4.99 15.67 -2.31
CA LEU A 195 3.86 15.05 -3.00
C LEU A 195 3.67 15.63 -4.40
N LYS A 196 3.83 16.94 -4.55
CA LYS A 196 3.79 17.62 -5.84
C LYS A 196 4.90 17.15 -6.78
N GLU A 197 6.12 16.95 -6.26
CA GLU A 197 7.23 16.38 -7.05
C GLU A 197 6.93 14.92 -7.49
N LYS A 198 6.35 14.08 -6.63
CA LYS A 198 5.91 12.72 -7.01
C LYS A 198 4.94 12.76 -8.20
N VAL A 199 3.94 13.65 -8.15
CA VAL A 199 2.94 13.78 -9.22
C VAL A 199 3.54 14.35 -10.49
N LYS A 200 4.39 15.38 -10.39
CA LYS A 200 5.10 15.98 -11.52
C LYS A 200 6.00 14.96 -12.23
N ASN A 201 6.58 14.04 -11.48
CA ASN A 201 7.46 12.99 -12.00
C ASN A 201 6.70 11.74 -12.47
N GLY A 202 5.36 11.76 -12.55
CA GLY A 202 4.57 10.76 -13.24
C GLY A 202 3.76 9.81 -12.35
N ALA A 203 3.55 10.11 -11.06
CA ALA A 203 2.58 9.34 -10.28
C ALA A 203 1.16 9.56 -10.82
N ASP A 204 0.47 8.49 -11.23
CA ASP A 204 -0.85 8.53 -11.85
C ASP A 204 -1.97 8.76 -10.83
N TYR A 205 -1.79 8.28 -9.61
CA TYR A 205 -2.73 8.40 -8.50
C TYR A 205 -2.00 8.33 -7.15
N LEU A 206 -2.70 8.72 -6.11
CA LEU A 206 -2.19 8.69 -4.75
C LEU A 206 -3.08 7.81 -3.87
N VAL A 207 -2.48 7.05 -2.95
CA VAL A 207 -3.21 6.28 -1.94
C VAL A 207 -2.83 6.81 -0.57
N THR A 208 -3.82 7.12 0.26
CA THR A 208 -3.52 7.68 1.59
C THR A 208 -3.05 6.60 2.56
N GLN A 209 -2.21 6.97 3.53
CA GLN A 209 -2.10 6.22 4.77
C GLN A 209 -3.49 6.13 5.42
N MET A 210 -3.72 5.08 6.23
CA MET A 210 -4.96 4.97 7.00
C MET A 210 -5.18 6.19 7.89
N PHE A 211 -6.43 6.60 8.00
CA PHE A 211 -6.89 7.69 8.86
C PHE A 211 -8.29 7.32 9.38
N PHE A 212 -8.71 7.97 10.47
CA PHE A 212 -9.99 7.67 11.12
C PHE A 212 -10.91 8.89 11.23
N ASP A 213 -10.44 10.05 10.79
CA ASP A 213 -11.17 11.31 10.74
C ASP A 213 -11.26 11.81 9.29
N ASN A 214 -12.47 11.81 8.72
CA ASN A 214 -12.70 12.25 7.34
C ASN A 214 -12.39 13.73 7.11
N GLN A 215 -12.50 14.58 8.13
CA GLN A 215 -12.20 16.01 7.99
C GLN A 215 -10.72 16.25 7.67
N LYS A 216 -9.83 15.41 8.21
CA LYS A 216 -8.40 15.46 7.86
C LYS A 216 -8.17 15.11 6.39
N TYR A 217 -8.86 14.08 5.89
CA TYR A 217 -8.80 13.71 4.48
C TYR A 217 -9.36 14.83 3.58
N PHE A 218 -10.54 15.39 3.89
CA PHE A 218 -11.14 16.44 3.08
C PHE A 218 -10.26 17.68 3.03
N SER A 219 -9.77 18.13 4.18
CA SER A 219 -8.85 19.27 4.27
C SER A 219 -7.54 19.03 3.50
N PHE A 220 -7.01 17.82 3.56
CA PHE A 220 -5.83 17.42 2.81
C PHE A 220 -6.07 17.46 1.29
N VAL A 221 -7.19 16.90 0.82
CA VAL A 221 -7.56 16.92 -0.61
C VAL A 221 -7.73 18.36 -1.10
N ASP A 222 -8.45 19.20 -0.35
CA ASP A 222 -8.65 20.62 -0.70
C ASP A 222 -7.31 21.34 -0.83
N ARG A 223 -6.38 21.07 0.08
CA ARG A 223 -5.04 21.64 0.04
C ARG A 223 -4.26 21.14 -1.18
N CYS A 224 -4.30 19.84 -1.47
CA CYS A 224 -3.67 19.28 -2.67
C CYS A 224 -4.19 19.94 -3.94
N ARG A 225 -5.50 20.16 -4.05
CA ARG A 225 -6.11 20.81 -5.22
C ARG A 225 -5.65 22.27 -5.36
N LYS A 226 -5.56 23.03 -4.27
CA LYS A 226 -5.03 24.40 -4.28
C LYS A 226 -3.58 24.47 -4.75
N GLU A 227 -2.79 23.43 -4.45
CA GLU A 227 -1.40 23.32 -4.89
C GLU A 227 -1.22 22.72 -6.29
N GLY A 228 -2.33 22.45 -7.02
CA GLY A 228 -2.30 21.93 -8.39
C GLY A 228 -2.09 20.42 -8.50
N ILE A 229 -2.22 19.69 -7.41
CA ILE A 229 -2.19 18.21 -7.40
C ILE A 229 -3.59 17.73 -7.79
N ASN A 230 -3.78 17.32 -9.07
CA ASN A 230 -5.09 16.99 -9.64
C ASN A 230 -5.31 15.49 -9.88
N VAL A 231 -4.31 14.64 -9.66
CA VAL A 231 -4.46 13.18 -9.75
C VAL A 231 -5.45 12.66 -8.70
N PRO A 232 -6.10 11.51 -8.94
CA PRO A 232 -6.96 10.89 -7.93
C PRO A 232 -6.21 10.64 -6.61
N ILE A 233 -6.87 10.99 -5.50
CA ILE A 233 -6.41 10.69 -4.14
C ILE A 233 -7.39 9.67 -3.56
N ILE A 234 -6.91 8.44 -3.39
CA ILE A 234 -7.71 7.28 -2.99
C ILE A 234 -7.58 7.12 -1.47
N PRO A 235 -8.67 7.25 -0.70
CA PRO A 235 -8.62 7.01 0.74
C PRO A 235 -8.34 5.54 1.06
N GLY A 236 -7.35 5.31 1.92
CA GLY A 236 -7.01 4.02 2.48
C GLY A 236 -7.73 3.79 3.81
N ILE A 237 -8.56 2.77 3.90
CA ILE A 237 -9.41 2.48 5.06
C ILE A 237 -8.95 1.20 5.75
N LYS A 238 -8.69 1.30 7.05
CA LYS A 238 -8.30 0.18 7.92
C LYS A 238 -9.33 -0.02 9.03
N PRO A 239 -10.21 -1.03 8.92
CA PRO A 239 -11.09 -1.37 10.04
C PRO A 239 -10.29 -1.81 11.26
N ILE A 240 -10.60 -1.29 12.44
CA ILE A 240 -10.07 -1.79 13.70
C ILE A 240 -10.79 -3.09 14.03
N VAL A 241 -10.01 -4.15 14.31
CA VAL A 241 -10.55 -5.51 14.58
C VAL A 241 -9.98 -6.12 15.87
N PHE A 242 -9.03 -5.45 16.52
CA PHE A 242 -8.42 -5.85 17.78
C PHE A 242 -8.28 -4.66 18.72
N LYS A 243 -8.52 -4.84 20.01
CA LYS A 243 -8.41 -3.79 21.03
C LYS A 243 -7.03 -3.14 21.07
N ASN A 244 -5.97 -3.92 20.91
CA ASN A 244 -4.61 -3.41 20.96
C ASN A 244 -4.29 -2.44 19.81
N GLN A 245 -5.09 -2.44 18.74
CA GLN A 245 -4.91 -1.51 17.61
C GLN A 245 -5.17 -0.05 18.02
N LEU A 246 -5.91 0.20 19.10
CA LEU A 246 -6.08 1.53 19.69
C LEU A 246 -4.73 2.18 20.08
N THR A 247 -3.74 1.37 20.45
CA THR A 247 -2.40 1.85 20.83
C THR A 247 -1.35 1.57 19.77
N VAL A 248 -1.47 0.45 19.06
CA VAL A 248 -0.49 0.03 18.04
C VAL A 248 -0.53 0.91 16.80
N LEU A 249 -1.74 1.25 16.29
CA LEU A 249 -1.85 2.01 15.04
C LEU A 249 -1.28 3.43 15.18
N PRO A 250 -1.62 4.23 16.21
CA PRO A 250 -1.00 5.53 16.40
C PRO A 250 0.51 5.48 16.58
N LYS A 251 1.00 4.47 17.28
CA LYS A 251 2.44 4.30 17.54
C LYS A 251 3.23 3.96 16.28
N VAL A 252 2.70 3.08 15.44
CA VAL A 252 3.40 2.53 14.27
C VAL A 252 3.19 3.41 13.04
N PHE A 253 1.95 3.86 12.80
CA PHE A 253 1.57 4.55 11.57
C PHE A 253 1.34 6.05 11.74
N ARG A 254 1.46 6.56 12.97
CA ARG A 254 1.25 7.98 13.31
C ARG A 254 -0.14 8.49 12.95
N SER A 255 -1.13 7.59 12.85
CA SER A 255 -2.53 7.94 12.57
C SER A 255 -3.26 8.24 13.87
N ASP A 256 -3.96 9.37 13.94
CA ASP A 256 -4.78 9.72 15.08
C ASP A 256 -6.09 8.93 15.08
N ILE A 257 -6.50 8.46 16.25
CA ILE A 257 -7.82 7.87 16.47
C ILE A 257 -8.68 8.93 17.17
N PRO A 258 -9.77 9.44 16.54
CA PRO A 258 -10.63 10.46 17.13
C PRO A 258 -11.18 10.03 18.49
N GLU A 259 -11.29 10.97 19.43
CA GLU A 259 -11.73 10.66 20.80
C GLU A 259 -13.09 9.95 20.87
N PRO A 260 -14.12 10.29 20.07
CA PRO A 260 -15.37 9.53 20.09
C PRO A 260 -15.16 8.04 19.75
N PHE A 261 -14.31 7.73 18.77
CA PHE A 261 -13.99 6.34 18.39
C PHE A 261 -13.13 5.64 19.45
N ALA A 262 -12.12 6.32 19.95
CA ALA A 262 -11.26 5.80 21.01
C ALA A 262 -12.05 5.51 22.30
N ALA A 263 -13.03 6.35 22.67
CA ALA A 263 -13.87 6.16 23.81
C ALA A 263 -14.74 4.89 23.70
N GLU A 264 -15.32 4.62 22.51
CA GLU A 264 -16.09 3.38 22.28
C GLU A 264 -15.19 2.14 22.34
N LEU A 265 -14.01 2.20 21.72
CA LEU A 265 -13.04 1.10 21.78
C LEU A 265 -12.55 0.79 23.20
N ARG A 266 -12.40 1.81 24.05
CA ARG A 266 -12.00 1.60 25.46
C ARG A 266 -13.07 0.88 26.28
N LYS A 267 -14.35 1.00 25.96
CA LYS A 267 -15.45 0.27 26.62
C LYS A 267 -15.45 -1.22 26.31
N CYS A 268 -14.91 -1.61 25.14
CA CYS A 268 -14.87 -3.00 24.70
C CYS A 268 -14.07 -3.88 25.65
N LYS A 269 -14.60 -5.05 25.99
CA LYS A 269 -13.93 -6.05 26.83
C LYS A 269 -13.19 -7.09 26.01
N THR A 270 -13.69 -7.41 24.80
CA THR A 270 -13.14 -8.43 23.89
C THR A 270 -12.74 -7.81 22.54
N ASP A 271 -11.98 -8.58 21.76
CA ASP A 271 -11.64 -8.19 20.39
C ASP A 271 -12.84 -8.25 19.46
N GLU A 272 -13.81 -9.14 19.73
CA GLU A 272 -15.07 -9.21 18.99
C GLU A 272 -15.89 -7.93 19.15
N GLU A 273 -16.01 -7.40 20.38
CA GLU A 273 -16.68 -6.11 20.62
C GLU A 273 -15.93 -4.97 19.91
N ALA A 274 -14.61 -4.92 19.98
CA ALA A 274 -13.81 -3.91 19.29
C ALA A 274 -13.96 -4.01 17.76
N LYS A 275 -14.08 -5.21 17.22
CA LYS A 275 -14.33 -5.46 15.80
C LYS A 275 -15.69 -4.92 15.36
N GLU A 276 -16.74 -5.10 16.15
CA GLU A 276 -18.07 -4.55 15.83
C GLU A 276 -18.01 -3.01 15.79
N VAL A 277 -17.47 -2.39 16.82
CA VAL A 277 -17.27 -0.93 16.86
C VAL A 277 -16.44 -0.43 15.67
N GLY A 278 -15.37 -1.14 15.34
CA GLY A 278 -14.50 -0.79 14.20
C GLY A 278 -15.20 -0.92 12.84
N ILE A 279 -16.06 -1.92 12.66
CA ILE A 279 -16.87 -2.09 11.45
C ILE A 279 -17.89 -0.96 11.32
N GLU A 280 -18.64 -0.65 12.38
CA GLU A 280 -19.63 0.43 12.38
C GLU A 280 -18.99 1.79 12.06
N TRP A 281 -17.86 2.10 12.70
CA TRP A 281 -17.10 3.31 12.39
C TRP A 281 -16.69 3.36 10.91
N SER A 282 -16.14 2.26 10.40
CA SER A 282 -15.70 2.20 9.00
C SER A 282 -16.84 2.31 8.00
N ILE A 283 -18.03 1.79 8.31
CA ILE A 283 -19.24 1.96 7.48
C ILE A 283 -19.61 3.44 7.38
N GLN A 284 -19.70 4.12 8.53
CA GLN A 284 -20.02 5.55 8.56
C GLN A 284 -18.96 6.37 7.82
N GLN A 285 -17.67 6.10 8.08
CA GLN A 285 -16.55 6.75 7.42
C GLN A 285 -16.63 6.58 5.89
N CYS A 286 -16.88 5.37 5.40
CA CYS A 286 -16.99 5.10 3.97
C CYS A 286 -18.22 5.78 3.34
N LYS A 287 -19.38 5.80 4.01
CA LYS A 287 -20.58 6.50 3.51
C LYS A 287 -20.32 7.99 3.31
N GLU A 288 -19.65 8.64 4.24
CA GLU A 288 -19.27 10.05 4.11
C GLU A 288 -18.26 10.29 2.98
N LEU A 289 -17.26 9.39 2.82
CA LEU A 289 -16.30 9.48 1.72
C LEU A 289 -16.98 9.31 0.35
N ILE A 290 -17.92 8.37 0.23
CA ILE A 290 -18.72 8.17 -1.00
C ILE A 290 -19.58 9.41 -1.29
N ALA A 291 -20.22 9.98 -0.28
CA ALA A 291 -21.01 11.21 -0.41
C ALA A 291 -20.15 12.41 -0.81
N TYR A 292 -18.90 12.47 -0.38
CA TYR A 292 -17.92 13.47 -0.82
C TYR A 292 -17.47 13.28 -2.27
N GLY A 293 -17.68 12.09 -2.85
CA GLY A 293 -17.34 11.79 -4.25
C GLY A 293 -15.93 11.27 -4.45
N VAL A 294 -15.40 10.48 -3.51
CA VAL A 294 -14.08 9.85 -3.71
C VAL A 294 -14.08 8.89 -4.90
N PRO A 295 -12.99 8.85 -5.68
CA PRO A 295 -12.95 8.04 -6.90
C PRO A 295 -12.91 6.53 -6.63
N SER A 296 -12.34 6.13 -5.52
CA SER A 296 -12.21 4.74 -5.06
C SER A 296 -12.04 4.72 -3.54
N ILE A 297 -12.41 3.62 -2.89
CA ILE A 297 -12.00 3.30 -1.52
C ILE A 297 -11.07 2.09 -1.57
N HIS A 298 -9.90 2.22 -0.93
CA HIS A 298 -8.92 1.15 -0.82
C HIS A 298 -8.89 0.56 0.60
N PHE A 299 -9.16 -0.73 0.73
CA PHE A 299 -9.22 -1.39 2.04
C PHE A 299 -7.91 -2.10 2.40
N TYR A 300 -7.33 -1.74 3.52
CA TYR A 300 -6.21 -2.43 4.15
C TYR A 300 -6.69 -3.69 4.88
N THR A 301 -6.94 -4.78 4.13
CA THR A 301 -7.59 -5.98 4.68
C THR A 301 -6.71 -6.72 5.67
N MET A 302 -5.39 -6.72 5.50
CA MET A 302 -4.45 -7.51 6.30
C MET A 302 -4.95 -8.96 6.53
N MET A 303 -5.58 -9.57 5.51
CA MET A 303 -6.26 -10.87 5.53
C MET A 303 -7.57 -10.93 6.32
N ALA A 304 -8.05 -9.83 6.91
CA ALA A 304 -9.34 -9.73 7.62
C ALA A 304 -10.50 -9.45 6.65
N SER A 305 -10.66 -10.27 5.61
CA SER A 305 -11.65 -10.06 4.55
C SER A 305 -13.10 -10.04 5.04
N ASP A 306 -13.42 -10.75 6.14
CA ASP A 306 -14.80 -10.81 6.65
C ASP A 306 -15.30 -9.44 7.15
N SER A 307 -14.44 -8.65 7.82
CA SER A 307 -14.79 -7.29 8.25
C SER A 307 -14.98 -6.38 7.04
N VAL A 308 -14.07 -6.43 6.06
CA VAL A 308 -14.18 -5.64 4.82
C VAL A 308 -15.43 -6.05 4.02
N ARG A 309 -15.75 -7.33 3.94
CA ARG A 309 -16.96 -7.84 3.29
C ARG A 309 -18.23 -7.27 3.92
N ARG A 310 -18.30 -7.24 5.26
CA ARG A 310 -19.44 -6.65 5.98
C ARG A 310 -19.59 -5.17 5.71
N ILE A 311 -18.47 -4.42 5.73
CA ILE A 311 -18.47 -2.99 5.41
C ILE A 311 -18.93 -2.79 3.96
N ALA A 312 -18.34 -3.52 3.01
CA ALA A 312 -18.64 -3.39 1.59
C ALA A 312 -20.13 -3.66 1.28
N LYS A 313 -20.78 -4.61 1.95
CA LYS A 313 -22.24 -4.87 1.82
C LYS A 313 -23.13 -3.69 2.19
N GLU A 314 -22.65 -2.80 3.06
CA GLU A 314 -23.43 -1.65 3.52
C GLU A 314 -23.22 -0.39 2.66
N ILE A 315 -22.19 -0.41 1.77
CA ILE A 315 -21.79 0.79 1.03
C ILE A 315 -21.79 0.61 -0.50
N TYR A 316 -21.80 -0.64 -1.02
CA TYR A 316 -21.83 -0.99 -2.44
C TYR A 316 -23.09 -1.77 -2.84
#